data_924704eec7e552455773127f01aa7dea
#
_entry.id   924704eec7e552455773127f01aa7dea
#
_cell.length_a   1.000
_cell.length_b   1.000
_cell.length_c   1.000
_cell.angle_alpha   90.00
_cell.angle_beta   90.00
_cell.angle_gamma   90.00
#
_symmetry.space_group_name_H-M   'P 1'
#
loop_
_entity.id
_entity.type
_entity.pdbx_description
1 polymer ?
#
loop_
_entity_poly.entity_id
_entity_poly.type
_entity_poly.pdbx_seq_one_letter_code
_entity_poly.pdbx_strand_id
1 'polypeptide(L)'
;MTTLHTRINPRSAEFSANSASLQKQVDQLRQLLAQVHEGGGAKAQDRHTSRGKLLPRDRINRLLDPGSPFLEISQLAAHDVYGEDVPAAGVIAGIGRVEGVECMIIANDATVKGGTYYPLTVKKHLRAQTIAQQNRLPCIYLVDSGGANLPRQDEVFPDREHFGRIFFNQANMSAQGIPQIAVVMGSCTAGGAYVPAMADEAIMVRQQATIFLAGPPLVKAATGEVVTAEELGGADVHCKVSGVADHYADSDEHALALARRSVANLNWRKLGELQTREPIAPLYSPEELYGVICADPKQPFDVREVIARLVDGSVFDEFKALFGTTLVCGFAHLNGYPIAILANNGILFAEAAQKGAHFIELACQRGIPLLFLQNITGFMVGQKYEAGGIAKHGAKLVTAVACARVPKFTVIIGGSFGAGNYGMCGRAYDPRFLWMWPNARIGVMGGEQAAGVLAQVKREQAERSGQTFSAEQEAALKQPILDQYEHQGHPYYSSARLWDDGVIDPAQTREVLALAISAALNAPIEPTRFGVFRM
;
A
#
# COMPACT_ATOMS: atom_id res chain seq x y z
N MET A 1 -2.51 31.81 7.17
CA MET A 1 -3.21 30.68 6.51
C MET A 1 -4.42 31.22 5.80
N THR A 2 -4.58 30.88 4.53
CA THR A 2 -5.68 31.41 3.68
C THR A 2 -6.65 30.28 3.41
N THR A 3 -7.94 30.56 3.49
CA THR A 3 -8.97 29.62 3.07
C THR A 3 -8.96 29.49 1.54
N LEU A 4 -8.87 28.29 1.03
CA LEU A 4 -9.00 28.03 -0.39
C LEU A 4 -10.48 28.16 -0.81
N HIS A 5 -10.73 29.00 -1.79
CA HIS A 5 -12.04 29.15 -2.38
C HIS A 5 -12.11 28.39 -3.71
N THR A 6 -13.09 27.49 -3.84
CA THR A 6 -13.29 26.74 -5.08
C THR A 6 -13.67 27.67 -6.23
N ARG A 7 -13.12 27.37 -7.42
CA ARG A 7 -13.53 27.98 -8.69
C ARG A 7 -14.43 27.04 -9.50
N ILE A 8 -14.64 25.84 -9.00
CA ILE A 8 -15.45 24.82 -9.65
C ILE A 8 -16.92 25.13 -9.41
N ASN A 9 -17.73 25.01 -10.45
CA ASN A 9 -19.17 25.05 -10.36
C ASN A 9 -19.75 23.63 -10.39
N PRO A 10 -20.22 23.08 -9.25
CA PRO A 10 -20.76 21.72 -9.19
C PRO A 10 -22.04 21.51 -10.05
N ARG A 11 -22.65 22.60 -10.56
CA ARG A 11 -23.83 22.55 -11.43
C ARG A 11 -23.48 22.64 -12.93
N SER A 12 -22.22 22.74 -13.28
CA SER A 12 -21.79 22.80 -14.69
C SER A 12 -21.93 21.43 -15.36
N ALA A 13 -22.15 21.44 -16.69
CA ALA A 13 -22.20 20.22 -17.48
C ALA A 13 -20.84 19.49 -17.47
N GLU A 14 -19.73 20.23 -17.45
CA GLU A 14 -18.38 19.69 -17.36
C GLU A 14 -18.17 18.93 -16.06
N PHE A 15 -18.49 19.55 -14.92
CA PHE A 15 -18.40 18.90 -13.61
C PHE A 15 -19.22 17.61 -13.57
N SER A 16 -20.46 17.64 -14.10
CA SER A 16 -21.34 16.47 -14.13
C SER A 16 -20.76 15.35 -15.00
N ALA A 17 -20.17 15.67 -16.16
CA ALA A 17 -19.53 14.70 -17.03
C ALA A 17 -18.28 14.07 -16.39
N ASN A 18 -17.43 14.90 -15.76
CA ASN A 18 -16.25 14.44 -15.02
C ASN A 18 -16.66 13.52 -13.86
N SER A 19 -17.64 13.95 -13.07
CA SER A 19 -18.16 13.19 -11.94
C SER A 19 -18.71 11.82 -12.36
N ALA A 20 -19.51 11.77 -13.42
CA ALA A 20 -20.05 10.52 -13.93
C ALA A 20 -18.94 9.57 -14.43
N SER A 21 -17.90 10.11 -15.07
CA SER A 21 -16.77 9.33 -15.56
C SER A 21 -15.96 8.69 -14.43
N LEU A 22 -15.59 9.46 -13.41
CA LEU A 22 -14.80 8.96 -12.30
C LEU A 22 -15.63 8.06 -11.37
N GLN A 23 -16.90 8.40 -11.15
CA GLN A 23 -17.80 7.58 -10.34
C GLN A 23 -17.99 6.18 -10.94
N LYS A 24 -18.07 6.06 -12.26
CA LYS A 24 -18.11 4.75 -12.94
C LYS A 24 -16.86 3.91 -12.60
N GLN A 25 -15.67 4.52 -12.56
CA GLN A 25 -14.44 3.81 -12.20
C GLN A 25 -14.43 3.42 -10.71
N VAL A 26 -14.94 4.28 -9.84
CA VAL A 26 -15.11 3.98 -8.40
C VAL A 26 -16.09 2.82 -8.19
N ASP A 27 -17.20 2.79 -8.92
CA ASP A 27 -18.17 1.70 -8.82
C ASP A 27 -17.59 0.37 -9.33
N GLN A 28 -16.76 0.40 -10.37
CA GLN A 28 -16.00 -0.77 -10.84
C GLN A 28 -15.02 -1.26 -9.77
N LEU A 29 -14.30 -0.35 -9.10
CA LEU A 29 -13.43 -0.69 -7.99
C LEU A 29 -14.22 -1.34 -6.85
N ARG A 30 -15.34 -0.77 -6.44
CA ARG A 30 -16.20 -1.32 -5.38
C ARG A 30 -16.71 -2.73 -5.70
N GLN A 31 -17.12 -2.96 -6.94
CA GLN A 31 -17.54 -4.30 -7.41
C GLN A 31 -16.39 -5.30 -7.34
N LEU A 32 -15.19 -4.90 -7.79
CA LEU A 32 -14.01 -5.76 -7.76
C LEU A 32 -13.60 -6.09 -6.31
N LEU A 33 -13.62 -5.10 -5.42
CA LEU A 33 -13.32 -5.31 -4.01
C LEU A 33 -14.36 -6.23 -3.34
N ALA A 34 -15.63 -6.11 -3.69
CA ALA A 34 -16.67 -7.02 -3.20
C ALA A 34 -16.40 -8.47 -3.63
N GLN A 35 -15.97 -8.68 -4.88
CA GLN A 35 -15.56 -10.02 -5.35
C GLN A 35 -14.33 -10.56 -4.59
N VAL A 36 -13.32 -9.72 -4.36
CA VAL A 36 -12.14 -10.09 -3.57
C VAL A 36 -12.53 -10.50 -2.14
N HIS A 37 -13.52 -9.85 -1.54
CA HIS A 37 -14.02 -10.15 -0.21
C HIS A 37 -14.69 -11.54 -0.09
N GLU A 38 -15.11 -12.13 -1.19
CA GLU A 38 -15.65 -13.50 -1.25
C GLU A 38 -14.57 -14.57 -1.04
N GLY A 39 -13.30 -14.20 -1.05
CA GLY A 39 -12.18 -15.13 -0.86
C GLY A 39 -12.24 -16.31 -1.82
N GLY A 40 -12.21 -17.54 -1.30
CA GLY A 40 -12.29 -18.77 -2.10
C GLY A 40 -13.69 -19.12 -2.63
N GLY A 41 -14.69 -18.23 -2.42
CA GLY A 41 -16.07 -18.39 -2.83
C GLY A 41 -16.90 -19.30 -1.92
N ALA A 42 -18.22 -19.33 -2.13
CA ALA A 42 -19.20 -19.94 -1.24
C ALA A 42 -18.87 -21.39 -0.84
N LYS A 43 -18.52 -22.24 -1.80
CA LYS A 43 -18.19 -23.65 -1.52
C LYS A 43 -16.98 -23.82 -0.58
N ALA A 44 -15.96 -22.95 -0.73
CA ALA A 44 -14.78 -23.00 0.14
C ALA A 44 -15.10 -22.42 1.52
N GLN A 45 -15.92 -21.38 1.59
CA GLN A 45 -16.41 -20.80 2.84
C GLN A 45 -17.27 -21.80 3.63
N ASP A 46 -18.22 -22.49 2.98
CA ASP A 46 -19.06 -23.52 3.60
C ASP A 46 -18.21 -24.67 4.18
N ARG A 47 -17.22 -25.13 3.42
CA ARG A 47 -16.29 -26.17 3.90
C ARG A 47 -15.44 -25.69 5.08
N HIS A 48 -15.09 -24.41 5.13
CA HIS A 48 -14.32 -23.81 6.20
C HIS A 48 -15.15 -23.69 7.48
N THR A 49 -16.35 -23.12 7.37
CA THR A 49 -17.26 -22.89 8.50
C THR A 49 -17.87 -24.18 9.06
N SER A 50 -18.12 -25.21 8.22
CA SER A 50 -18.57 -26.52 8.66
C SER A 50 -17.60 -27.25 9.61
N ARG A 51 -16.35 -26.78 9.68
CA ARG A 51 -15.34 -27.28 10.63
C ARG A 51 -15.30 -26.47 11.94
N GLY A 52 -16.28 -25.61 12.18
CA GLY A 52 -16.33 -24.75 13.37
C GLY A 52 -15.40 -23.54 13.34
N LYS A 53 -14.83 -23.18 12.17
CA LYS A 53 -13.93 -22.04 12.01
C LYS A 53 -14.68 -20.78 11.61
N LEU A 54 -14.26 -19.65 12.12
CA LEU A 54 -14.66 -18.33 11.62
C LEU A 54 -13.98 -18.03 10.27
N LEU A 55 -14.67 -17.33 9.39
CA LEU A 55 -14.03 -16.78 8.19
C LEU A 55 -12.94 -15.76 8.55
N PRO A 56 -11.89 -15.58 7.74
CA PRO A 56 -10.79 -14.68 8.08
C PRO A 56 -11.22 -13.24 8.38
N ARG A 57 -12.19 -12.71 7.62
CA ARG A 57 -12.73 -11.37 7.86
C ARG A 57 -13.53 -11.29 9.15
N ASP A 58 -14.25 -12.35 9.53
CA ASP A 58 -14.96 -12.43 10.81
C ASP A 58 -13.97 -12.51 11.97
N ARG A 59 -12.86 -13.23 11.81
CA ARG A 59 -11.76 -13.25 12.79
C ARG A 59 -11.21 -11.83 13.02
N ILE A 60 -10.93 -11.08 11.95
CA ILE A 60 -10.44 -9.70 12.04
C ILE A 60 -11.49 -8.81 12.71
N ASN A 61 -12.75 -8.85 12.27
CA ASN A 61 -13.81 -8.00 12.82
C ASN A 61 -14.03 -8.24 14.33
N ARG A 62 -13.92 -9.50 14.80
CA ARG A 62 -14.03 -9.84 16.22
C ARG A 62 -12.79 -9.52 17.04
N LEU A 63 -11.62 -9.44 16.39
CA LEU A 63 -10.37 -9.03 17.04
C LEU A 63 -10.34 -7.52 17.29
N LEU A 64 -10.87 -6.73 16.38
CA LEU A 64 -10.88 -5.26 16.44
C LEU A 64 -11.77 -4.73 17.57
N ASP A 65 -11.45 -3.54 18.03
CA ASP A 65 -12.32 -2.80 18.93
C ASP A 65 -13.62 -2.43 18.23
N PRO A 66 -14.78 -2.44 18.93
CA PRO A 66 -16.05 -2.03 18.34
C PRO A 66 -15.96 -0.63 17.72
N GLY A 67 -16.35 -0.52 16.45
CA GLY A 67 -16.29 0.74 15.69
C GLY A 67 -14.89 1.16 15.23
N SER A 68 -13.86 0.33 15.43
CA SER A 68 -12.54 0.58 14.85
C SER A 68 -12.59 0.39 13.34
N PRO A 69 -12.11 1.37 12.54
CA PRO A 69 -11.87 1.14 11.13
C PRO A 69 -10.72 0.13 10.95
N PHE A 70 -10.75 -0.58 9.83
CA PHE A 70 -9.67 -1.45 9.39
C PHE A 70 -9.07 -0.90 8.09
N LEU A 71 -7.87 -0.36 8.17
CA LEU A 71 -7.11 0.13 7.02
C LEU A 71 -6.48 -1.07 6.31
N GLU A 72 -7.26 -1.75 5.47
CA GLU A 72 -6.79 -2.90 4.69
C GLU A 72 -5.85 -2.44 3.58
N ILE A 73 -4.72 -3.15 3.42
CA ILE A 73 -3.71 -2.85 2.40
C ILE A 73 -3.72 -3.89 1.28
N SER A 74 -3.39 -3.44 0.06
CA SER A 74 -3.15 -4.30 -1.11
C SER A 74 -4.27 -5.31 -1.35
N GLN A 75 -5.52 -4.87 -1.30
CA GLN A 75 -6.71 -5.72 -1.48
C GLN A 75 -6.72 -6.44 -2.84
N LEU A 76 -6.20 -5.78 -3.90
CA LEU A 76 -6.12 -6.32 -5.26
C LEU A 76 -4.85 -7.16 -5.53
N ALA A 77 -4.04 -7.46 -4.51
CA ALA A 77 -2.84 -8.27 -4.69
C ALA A 77 -3.16 -9.60 -5.40
N ALA A 78 -2.37 -9.97 -6.39
CA ALA A 78 -2.49 -11.16 -7.25
C ALA A 78 -3.69 -11.16 -8.23
N HIS A 79 -4.46 -10.07 -8.35
CA HIS A 79 -5.56 -10.00 -9.32
C HIS A 79 -5.02 -10.18 -10.75
N ASP A 80 -5.59 -11.13 -11.49
CA ASP A 80 -5.21 -11.48 -12.88
C ASP A 80 -3.70 -11.73 -13.12
N VAL A 81 -3.00 -12.33 -12.14
CA VAL A 81 -1.55 -12.59 -12.28
C VAL A 81 -1.23 -14.03 -12.61
N TYR A 82 -1.93 -15.00 -12.00
CA TYR A 82 -1.50 -16.40 -12.04
C TYR A 82 -2.24 -17.31 -13.03
N GLY A 83 -3.21 -16.79 -13.78
CA GLY A 83 -4.10 -17.62 -14.61
C GLY A 83 -5.09 -18.46 -13.79
N GLU A 84 -5.15 -18.23 -12.49
CA GLU A 84 -6.10 -18.78 -11.52
C GLU A 84 -6.38 -17.71 -10.45
N ASP A 85 -7.54 -17.78 -9.83
CA ASP A 85 -7.96 -16.81 -8.81
C ASP A 85 -7.23 -17.05 -7.49
N VAL A 86 -6.55 -15.99 -7.03
CA VAL A 86 -5.90 -15.92 -5.71
C VAL A 86 -6.26 -14.57 -5.06
N PRO A 87 -7.53 -14.37 -4.67
CA PRO A 87 -8.02 -13.09 -4.15
C PRO A 87 -7.19 -12.60 -2.97
N ALA A 88 -6.88 -11.30 -2.95
CA ALA A 88 -6.03 -10.66 -1.96
C ALA A 88 -4.67 -11.36 -1.74
N ALA A 89 -4.18 -12.12 -2.73
CA ALA A 89 -3.02 -13.01 -2.61
C ALA A 89 -3.15 -14.07 -1.49
N GLY A 90 -4.36 -14.48 -1.10
CA GLY A 90 -4.61 -15.48 -0.05
C GLY A 90 -4.26 -15.02 1.37
N VAL A 91 -4.04 -13.70 1.57
CA VAL A 91 -3.76 -13.12 2.88
C VAL A 91 -4.39 -11.73 3.01
N ILE A 92 -5.11 -11.50 4.09
CA ILE A 92 -5.67 -10.19 4.43
C ILE A 92 -4.70 -9.51 5.38
N ALA A 93 -4.30 -8.28 5.05
CA ALA A 93 -3.41 -7.49 5.89
C ALA A 93 -3.91 -6.05 6.02
N GLY A 94 -3.76 -5.48 7.21
CA GLY A 94 -4.19 -4.11 7.46
C GLY A 94 -3.96 -3.67 8.90
N ILE A 95 -4.31 -2.43 9.18
CA ILE A 95 -4.15 -1.82 10.51
C ILE A 95 -5.52 -1.57 11.12
N GLY A 96 -5.69 -1.99 12.36
CA GLY A 96 -6.88 -1.72 13.14
C GLY A 96 -6.56 -1.63 14.64
N ARG A 97 -7.49 -1.15 15.44
CA ARG A 97 -7.29 -1.03 16.89
C ARG A 97 -7.74 -2.29 17.62
N VAL A 98 -6.87 -2.75 18.51
CA VAL A 98 -7.12 -3.84 19.43
C VAL A 98 -6.74 -3.35 20.82
N GLU A 99 -7.69 -3.30 21.76
CA GLU A 99 -7.51 -2.75 23.11
C GLU A 99 -6.89 -1.33 23.09
N GLY A 100 -7.39 -0.48 22.16
CA GLY A 100 -6.89 0.88 21.97
C GLY A 100 -5.56 1.01 21.24
N VAL A 101 -4.86 -0.09 20.95
CA VAL A 101 -3.55 -0.13 20.27
C VAL A 101 -3.72 -0.38 18.78
N GLU A 102 -3.11 0.44 17.94
CA GLU A 102 -3.05 0.18 16.50
C GLU A 102 -2.08 -0.96 16.22
N CYS A 103 -2.60 -2.05 15.67
CA CYS A 103 -1.86 -3.26 15.35
C CYS A 103 -1.87 -3.53 13.85
N MET A 104 -0.77 -4.06 13.32
CA MET A 104 -0.74 -4.70 12.02
C MET A 104 -1.31 -6.11 12.17
N ILE A 105 -2.41 -6.38 11.48
CA ILE A 105 -3.06 -7.69 11.47
C ILE A 105 -2.78 -8.36 10.14
N ILE A 106 -2.30 -9.61 10.18
CA ILE A 106 -1.98 -10.43 9.00
C ILE A 106 -2.71 -11.76 9.15
N ALA A 107 -3.75 -11.98 8.36
CA ALA A 107 -4.62 -13.14 8.45
C ALA A 107 -4.53 -13.99 7.17
N ASN A 108 -4.15 -15.25 7.28
CA ASN A 108 -4.24 -16.18 6.16
C ASN A 108 -5.69 -16.44 5.81
N ASP A 109 -6.01 -16.49 4.53
CA ASP A 109 -7.31 -16.92 4.03
C ASP A 109 -7.21 -18.38 3.56
N ALA A 110 -7.56 -19.30 4.45
CA ALA A 110 -7.55 -20.73 4.13
C ALA A 110 -8.65 -21.14 3.13
N THR A 111 -9.62 -20.27 2.83
CA THR A 111 -10.60 -20.50 1.76
C THR A 111 -9.96 -20.33 0.39
N VAL A 112 -8.90 -19.53 0.28
CA VAL A 112 -8.12 -19.31 -0.92
C VAL A 112 -6.94 -20.28 -0.96
N LYS A 113 -7.02 -21.31 -1.81
CA LYS A 113 -5.95 -22.30 -2.02
C LYS A 113 -5.38 -22.90 -0.72
N GLY A 114 -6.23 -23.05 0.32
CA GLY A 114 -5.81 -23.59 1.62
C GLY A 114 -4.85 -22.70 2.40
N GLY A 115 -4.82 -21.41 2.16
CA GLY A 115 -3.88 -20.47 2.79
C GLY A 115 -2.43 -20.66 2.31
N THR A 116 -2.22 -21.25 1.15
CA THR A 116 -0.88 -21.50 0.58
C THR A 116 -0.24 -20.19 0.12
N TYR A 117 1.05 -20.04 0.37
CA TYR A 117 1.83 -18.88 -0.01
C TYR A 117 2.29 -18.93 -1.46
N TYR A 118 1.74 -18.09 -2.29
CA TYR A 118 2.21 -17.73 -3.63
C TYR A 118 3.30 -16.65 -3.55
N PRO A 119 4.03 -16.36 -4.64
CA PRO A 119 5.03 -15.28 -4.64
C PRO A 119 4.48 -13.93 -4.16
N LEU A 120 3.28 -13.53 -4.61
CA LEU A 120 2.65 -12.29 -4.18
C LEU A 120 2.05 -12.37 -2.76
N THR A 121 1.76 -13.54 -2.24
CA THR A 121 1.42 -13.74 -0.82
C THR A 121 2.61 -13.38 0.07
N VAL A 122 3.79 -13.88 -0.28
CA VAL A 122 5.06 -13.55 0.40
C VAL A 122 5.33 -12.05 0.32
N LYS A 123 5.25 -11.47 -0.88
CA LYS A 123 5.48 -10.03 -1.09
C LYS A 123 4.53 -9.17 -0.27
N LYS A 124 3.25 -9.56 -0.17
CA LYS A 124 2.25 -8.84 0.65
C LYS A 124 2.53 -8.96 2.14
N HIS A 125 2.88 -10.15 2.61
CA HIS A 125 3.27 -10.36 4.02
C HIS A 125 4.51 -9.51 4.37
N LEU A 126 5.54 -9.53 3.53
CA LEU A 126 6.75 -8.70 3.71
C LEU A 126 6.41 -7.21 3.70
N ARG A 127 5.49 -6.76 2.83
CA ARG A 127 5.05 -5.36 2.85
C ARG A 127 4.33 -5.00 4.14
N ALA A 128 3.46 -5.86 4.65
CA ALA A 128 2.79 -5.66 5.92
C ALA A 128 3.81 -5.54 7.08
N GLN A 129 4.81 -6.42 7.12
CA GLN A 129 5.91 -6.34 8.09
C GLN A 129 6.75 -5.06 7.93
N THR A 130 7.01 -4.62 6.70
CA THR A 130 7.72 -3.35 6.44
C THR A 130 6.94 -2.16 7.00
N ILE A 131 5.61 -2.13 6.76
CA ILE A 131 4.73 -1.09 7.34
C ILE A 131 4.75 -1.16 8.87
N ALA A 132 4.63 -2.37 9.43
CA ALA A 132 4.67 -2.56 10.87
C ALA A 132 6.00 -2.08 11.49
N GLN A 133 7.13 -2.42 10.89
CA GLN A 133 8.45 -2.00 11.33
C GLN A 133 8.64 -0.49 11.25
N GLN A 134 8.32 0.10 10.09
CA GLN A 134 8.48 1.55 9.86
C GLN A 134 7.61 2.41 10.78
N ASN A 135 6.42 1.90 11.13
CA ASN A 135 5.46 2.60 11.96
C ASN A 135 5.43 2.07 13.40
N ARG A 136 6.28 1.10 13.75
CA ARG A 136 6.37 0.48 15.06
C ARG A 136 5.02 -0.05 15.55
N LEU A 137 4.35 -0.88 14.73
CA LEU A 137 3.05 -1.46 15.05
C LEU A 137 3.20 -2.89 15.57
N PRO A 138 2.62 -3.25 16.73
CA PRO A 138 2.52 -4.64 17.14
C PRO A 138 1.89 -5.49 16.02
N CYS A 139 2.42 -6.68 15.76
CA CYS A 139 1.93 -7.60 14.74
C CYS A 139 1.07 -8.69 15.36
N ILE A 140 -0.09 -8.95 14.76
CA ILE A 140 -0.97 -10.08 15.12
C ILE A 140 -1.13 -10.94 13.87
N TYR A 141 -0.61 -12.17 13.94
CA TYR A 141 -0.70 -13.16 12.86
C TYR A 141 -1.84 -14.13 13.16
N LEU A 142 -2.90 -14.11 12.35
CA LEU A 142 -3.98 -15.11 12.39
C LEU A 142 -3.64 -16.22 11.39
N VAL A 143 -3.04 -17.29 11.91
CA VAL A 143 -2.38 -18.31 11.11
C VAL A 143 -3.34 -19.46 10.76
N ASP A 144 -3.53 -19.70 9.48
CA ASP A 144 -4.27 -20.86 8.92
C ASP A 144 -3.73 -21.13 7.50
N SER A 145 -2.52 -21.72 7.42
CA SER A 145 -1.74 -21.80 6.18
C SER A 145 -1.27 -23.22 5.87
N GLY A 146 -1.40 -23.61 4.61
CA GLY A 146 -0.84 -24.84 4.06
C GLY A 146 0.68 -24.76 3.75
N GLY A 147 1.37 -23.64 4.03
CA GLY A 147 2.78 -23.45 3.73
C GLY A 147 3.03 -22.90 2.33
N ALA A 148 4.24 -23.11 1.79
CA ALA A 148 4.65 -22.59 0.48
C ALA A 148 3.96 -23.31 -0.69
N ASN A 149 3.68 -22.58 -1.77
CA ASN A 149 3.20 -23.16 -3.03
C ASN A 149 4.34 -23.94 -3.72
N LEU A 150 4.29 -25.26 -3.65
CA LEU A 150 5.34 -26.14 -4.16
C LEU A 150 5.59 -26.03 -5.69
N PRO A 151 4.56 -25.89 -6.54
CA PRO A 151 4.78 -25.68 -7.97
C PRO A 151 5.56 -24.41 -8.33
N ARG A 152 5.59 -23.41 -7.41
CA ARG A 152 6.30 -22.14 -7.58
C ARG A 152 7.40 -21.92 -6.54
N GLN A 153 7.99 -23.01 -6.06
CA GLN A 153 8.96 -22.97 -4.96
C GLN A 153 10.19 -22.09 -5.25
N ASP A 154 10.61 -22.01 -6.49
CA ASP A 154 11.70 -21.17 -6.99
C ASP A 154 11.42 -19.66 -6.87
N GLU A 155 10.15 -19.26 -6.94
CA GLU A 155 9.70 -17.87 -6.75
C GLU A 155 9.29 -17.54 -5.30
N VAL A 156 9.28 -18.53 -4.40
CA VAL A 156 8.79 -18.38 -3.01
C VAL A 156 9.90 -18.58 -1.98
N PHE A 157 10.90 -19.43 -2.24
CA PHE A 157 11.81 -19.93 -1.21
C PHE A 157 13.24 -19.35 -1.24
N PRO A 158 14.00 -19.36 -2.38
CA PRO A 158 15.46 -19.29 -2.30
C PRO A 158 16.06 -17.89 -2.20
N ASP A 159 15.31 -16.83 -2.55
CA ASP A 159 15.85 -15.46 -2.64
C ASP A 159 15.67 -14.68 -1.34
N ARG A 160 16.34 -13.52 -1.26
CA ARG A 160 16.36 -12.63 -0.12
C ARG A 160 14.97 -12.16 0.31
N GLU A 161 14.12 -11.73 -0.63
CA GLU A 161 12.76 -11.22 -0.37
C GLU A 161 11.70 -12.32 -0.55
N HIS A 162 12.06 -13.56 -0.21
CA HIS A 162 11.21 -14.74 -0.22
C HIS A 162 10.78 -15.13 1.19
N PHE A 163 10.23 -16.33 1.33
CA PHE A 163 9.55 -16.80 2.54
C PHE A 163 10.42 -16.70 3.81
N GLY A 164 11.72 -17.00 3.72
CA GLY A 164 12.65 -16.88 4.84
C GLY A 164 12.79 -15.46 5.39
N ARG A 165 12.54 -14.44 4.57
CA ARG A 165 12.60 -13.04 5.00
C ARG A 165 11.50 -12.70 6.02
N ILE A 166 10.37 -13.38 5.98
CA ILE A 166 9.28 -13.22 6.96
C ILE A 166 9.80 -13.45 8.36
N PHE A 167 10.54 -14.53 8.57
CA PHE A 167 11.07 -14.94 9.88
C PHE A 167 12.22 -14.03 10.33
N PHE A 168 13.09 -13.66 9.39
CA PHE A 168 14.13 -12.67 9.65
C PHE A 168 13.54 -11.34 10.14
N ASN A 169 12.52 -10.84 9.47
CA ASN A 169 11.84 -9.61 9.86
C ASN A 169 11.17 -9.74 11.23
N GLN A 170 10.47 -10.86 11.48
CA GLN A 170 9.78 -11.12 12.73
C GLN A 170 10.76 -11.09 13.92
N ALA A 171 11.89 -11.80 13.82
CA ALA A 171 12.92 -11.81 14.85
C ALA A 171 13.52 -10.42 15.10
N ASN A 172 13.80 -9.66 14.03
CA ASN A 172 14.37 -8.32 14.15
C ASN A 172 13.36 -7.29 14.68
N MET A 173 12.06 -7.41 14.34
CA MET A 173 11.02 -6.56 14.90
C MET A 173 10.84 -6.82 16.40
N SER A 174 10.80 -8.08 16.82
CA SER A 174 10.80 -8.45 18.25
C SER A 174 12.01 -7.85 18.99
N ALA A 175 13.22 -7.99 18.42
CA ALA A 175 14.44 -7.40 18.99
C ALA A 175 14.40 -5.86 19.07
N GLN A 176 13.60 -5.19 18.23
CA GLN A 176 13.36 -3.74 18.27
C GLN A 176 12.22 -3.35 19.23
N GLY A 177 11.66 -4.29 19.96
CA GLY A 177 10.54 -4.07 20.86
C GLY A 177 9.22 -3.82 20.14
N ILE A 178 9.04 -4.41 18.95
CA ILE A 178 7.78 -4.44 18.22
C ILE A 178 7.15 -5.81 18.47
N PRO A 179 6.08 -5.93 19.29
CA PRO A 179 5.51 -7.20 19.70
C PRO A 179 5.00 -8.04 18.54
N GLN A 180 5.21 -9.35 18.65
CA GLN A 180 4.82 -10.35 17.66
C GLN A 180 3.90 -11.38 18.32
N ILE A 181 2.60 -11.38 18.00
CA ILE A 181 1.59 -12.27 18.58
C ILE A 181 1.08 -13.17 17.48
N ALA A 182 1.18 -14.48 17.65
CA ALA A 182 0.63 -15.47 16.71
C ALA A 182 -0.57 -16.19 17.29
N VAL A 183 -1.63 -16.30 16.50
CA VAL A 183 -2.87 -17.01 16.83
C VAL A 183 -3.05 -18.10 15.79
N VAL A 184 -2.77 -19.35 16.14
CA VAL A 184 -2.88 -20.49 15.24
C VAL A 184 -4.31 -21.04 15.31
N MET A 185 -5.04 -20.85 14.22
CA MET A 185 -6.46 -21.14 14.09
C MET A 185 -6.73 -22.21 13.02
N GLY A 186 -5.70 -22.91 12.60
CA GLY A 186 -5.75 -23.96 11.60
C GLY A 186 -4.38 -24.56 11.35
N SER A 187 -4.14 -25.01 10.12
CA SER A 187 -2.86 -25.60 9.76
C SER A 187 -1.73 -24.58 9.82
N CYS A 188 -0.58 -25.01 10.32
CA CYS A 188 0.65 -24.26 10.29
C CYS A 188 1.82 -25.23 9.99
N THR A 189 2.14 -25.40 8.71
CA THR A 189 2.96 -26.51 8.23
C THR A 189 4.27 -26.03 7.62
N ALA A 190 5.30 -26.85 7.74
CA ALA A 190 6.64 -26.65 7.18
C ALA A 190 7.28 -25.32 7.66
N GLY A 191 7.83 -24.50 6.74
CA GLY A 191 8.40 -23.22 7.10
C GLY A 191 7.44 -22.27 7.81
N GLY A 192 6.13 -22.36 7.54
CA GLY A 192 5.11 -21.57 8.25
C GLY A 192 5.07 -21.80 9.77
N ALA A 193 5.52 -22.96 10.25
CA ALA A 193 5.60 -23.28 11.68
C ALA A 193 6.50 -22.30 12.46
N TYR A 194 7.40 -21.61 11.79
CA TYR A 194 8.25 -20.61 12.44
C TYR A 194 7.50 -19.31 12.78
N VAL A 195 6.39 -18.99 12.12
CA VAL A 195 5.59 -17.79 12.49
C VAL A 195 5.16 -17.84 13.96
N PRO A 196 4.45 -18.88 14.46
CA PRO A 196 4.15 -18.99 15.88
C PRO A 196 5.37 -19.32 16.76
N ALA A 197 6.29 -20.15 16.28
CA ALA A 197 7.45 -20.56 17.09
C ALA A 197 8.46 -19.43 17.36
N MET A 198 8.44 -18.36 16.58
CA MET A 198 9.27 -17.16 16.72
C MET A 198 8.46 -15.94 17.17
N ALA A 199 7.18 -16.07 17.46
CA ALA A 199 6.37 -15.02 18.05
C ALA A 199 6.76 -14.81 19.52
N ASP A 200 6.49 -13.62 20.06
CA ASP A 200 6.71 -13.33 21.48
C ASP A 200 5.67 -14.04 22.35
N GLU A 201 4.45 -14.21 21.80
CA GLU A 201 3.37 -15.02 22.37
C GLU A 201 2.67 -15.80 21.26
N ALA A 202 2.38 -17.08 21.52
CA ALA A 202 1.66 -17.97 20.62
C ALA A 202 0.42 -18.56 21.28
N ILE A 203 -0.72 -18.50 20.57
CA ILE A 203 -2.03 -18.98 21.00
C ILE A 203 -2.47 -20.10 20.04
N MET A 204 -2.95 -21.22 20.54
CA MET A 204 -3.45 -22.33 19.71
C MET A 204 -4.89 -22.72 20.03
N VAL A 205 -5.71 -22.91 19.00
CA VAL A 205 -7.08 -23.44 19.12
C VAL A 205 -7.03 -24.97 19.16
N ARG A 206 -7.55 -25.57 20.22
CA ARG A 206 -7.57 -27.02 20.38
C ARG A 206 -8.33 -27.75 19.26
N GLN A 207 -7.89 -28.93 18.88
CA GLN A 207 -8.53 -29.82 17.90
C GLN A 207 -8.74 -29.20 16.50
N GLN A 208 -8.15 -28.03 16.28
CA GLN A 208 -8.26 -27.25 15.04
C GLN A 208 -6.89 -26.76 14.55
N ALA A 209 -6.06 -26.27 15.46
CA ALA A 209 -4.74 -25.76 15.16
C ALA A 209 -3.68 -26.87 15.21
N THR A 210 -2.78 -26.85 14.24
CA THR A 210 -1.61 -27.75 14.24
C THR A 210 -0.35 -26.97 13.85
N ILE A 211 0.76 -27.26 14.53
CA ILE A 211 2.09 -26.74 14.19
C ILE A 211 3.02 -27.94 14.02
N PHE A 212 3.62 -28.11 12.85
CA PHE A 212 4.67 -29.11 12.65
C PHE A 212 5.55 -28.77 11.43
N LEU A 213 6.82 -29.12 11.51
CA LEU A 213 7.77 -28.94 10.38
C LEU A 213 7.49 -29.93 9.26
N ALA A 214 7.08 -31.16 9.61
CA ALA A 214 6.72 -32.20 8.66
C ALA A 214 5.35 -32.78 9.05
N GLY A 215 4.38 -32.73 8.14
CA GLY A 215 3.06 -33.32 8.39
C GLY A 215 3.07 -34.85 8.44
N PRO A 216 1.98 -35.47 8.93
CA PRO A 216 1.90 -36.93 9.11
C PRO A 216 2.31 -37.76 7.89
N PRO A 217 1.98 -37.40 6.63
CA PRO A 217 2.43 -38.15 5.46
C PRO A 217 3.93 -38.18 5.29
N LEU A 218 4.60 -37.03 5.57
CA LEU A 218 6.06 -36.92 5.45
C LEU A 218 6.77 -37.65 6.60
N VAL A 219 6.21 -37.58 7.83
CA VAL A 219 6.72 -38.37 8.98
C VAL A 219 6.66 -39.84 8.66
N LYS A 220 5.52 -40.34 8.16
CA LYS A 220 5.38 -41.74 7.75
C LYS A 220 6.39 -42.16 6.68
N ALA A 221 6.61 -41.31 5.69
CA ALA A 221 7.57 -41.60 4.62
C ALA A 221 9.01 -41.59 5.11
N ALA A 222 9.36 -40.73 6.07
CA ALA A 222 10.74 -40.56 6.56
C ALA A 222 11.11 -41.57 7.67
N THR A 223 10.18 -41.90 8.57
CA THR A 223 10.45 -42.68 9.79
C THR A 223 9.64 -43.99 9.88
N GLY A 224 8.60 -44.13 9.05
CA GLY A 224 7.63 -45.24 9.15
C GLY A 224 6.57 -45.04 10.24
N GLU A 225 6.65 -44.01 11.05
CA GLU A 225 5.73 -43.69 12.13
C GLU A 225 4.36 -43.28 11.57
N VAL A 226 3.29 -43.84 12.15
CA VAL A 226 1.88 -43.51 11.83
C VAL A 226 1.32 -42.67 12.98
N VAL A 227 1.09 -41.42 12.75
CA VAL A 227 0.65 -40.45 13.75
C VAL A 227 -0.43 -39.53 13.13
N THR A 228 -1.41 -39.15 13.96
CA THR A 228 -2.40 -38.12 13.55
C THR A 228 -1.82 -36.71 13.64
N ALA A 229 -2.44 -35.75 12.95
CA ALA A 229 -2.01 -34.36 13.02
C ALA A 229 -2.11 -33.78 14.44
N GLU A 230 -3.13 -34.16 15.20
CA GLU A 230 -3.33 -33.71 16.59
C GLU A 230 -2.27 -34.31 17.53
N GLU A 231 -1.92 -35.58 17.38
CA GLU A 231 -0.87 -36.23 18.16
C GLU A 231 0.52 -35.72 17.81
N LEU A 232 0.74 -35.32 16.55
CA LEU A 232 2.03 -34.82 16.08
C LEU A 232 2.29 -33.38 16.51
N GLY A 233 1.29 -32.50 16.42
CA GLY A 233 1.49 -31.07 16.63
C GLY A 233 0.22 -30.30 16.94
N GLY A 234 -0.76 -30.90 17.61
CA GLY A 234 -1.96 -30.24 18.10
C GLY A 234 -1.70 -29.35 19.33
N ALA A 235 -2.73 -28.61 19.75
CA ALA A 235 -2.63 -27.70 20.89
C ALA A 235 -2.27 -28.43 22.21
N ASP A 236 -2.75 -29.66 22.42
CA ASP A 236 -2.37 -30.44 23.59
C ASP A 236 -0.87 -30.74 23.66
N VAL A 237 -0.25 -31.04 22.53
CA VAL A 237 1.20 -31.25 22.45
C VAL A 237 1.95 -29.93 22.72
N HIS A 238 1.58 -28.86 22.05
CA HIS A 238 2.38 -27.64 22.06
C HIS A 238 2.15 -26.77 23.30
N CYS A 239 0.98 -26.79 23.91
CA CYS A 239 0.73 -26.04 25.15
C CYS A 239 1.11 -26.82 26.42
N LYS A 240 1.12 -28.17 26.37
CA LYS A 240 1.30 -28.99 27.59
C LYS A 240 2.64 -29.75 27.66
N VAL A 241 3.25 -30.03 26.49
CA VAL A 241 4.43 -30.93 26.42
C VAL A 241 5.64 -30.19 25.87
N SER A 242 5.55 -29.61 24.64
CA SER A 242 6.70 -29.01 23.99
C SER A 242 6.94 -27.55 24.38
N GLY A 243 5.91 -26.84 24.86
CA GLY A 243 6.00 -25.41 25.19
C GLY A 243 6.17 -24.48 24.00
N VAL A 244 5.81 -24.91 22.78
CA VAL A 244 5.85 -24.06 21.57
C VAL A 244 4.76 -23.01 21.60
N ALA A 245 3.62 -23.28 22.26
CA ALA A 245 2.53 -22.34 22.40
C ALA A 245 2.26 -22.03 23.87
N ASP A 246 1.93 -20.78 24.17
CA ASP A 246 1.78 -20.24 25.53
C ASP A 246 0.34 -20.31 26.02
N HIS A 247 -0.64 -20.21 25.09
CA HIS A 247 -2.05 -20.12 25.44
C HIS A 247 -2.87 -21.15 24.70
N TYR A 248 -3.72 -21.87 25.45
CA TYR A 248 -4.63 -22.87 24.97
C TYR A 248 -6.04 -22.29 24.83
N ALA A 249 -6.59 -22.27 23.62
CA ALA A 249 -7.91 -21.74 23.33
C ALA A 249 -8.93 -22.85 22.97
N ASP A 250 -10.17 -22.67 23.41
CA ASP A 250 -11.24 -23.61 23.15
C ASP A 250 -11.93 -23.44 21.79
N SER A 251 -11.85 -22.25 21.21
CA SER A 251 -12.47 -21.87 19.94
C SER A 251 -11.74 -20.67 19.31
N ASP A 252 -12.12 -20.32 18.08
CA ASP A 252 -11.64 -19.11 17.41
C ASP A 252 -11.93 -17.85 18.26
N GLU A 253 -13.14 -17.73 18.80
CA GLU A 253 -13.53 -16.58 19.64
C GLU A 253 -12.70 -16.50 20.91
N HIS A 254 -12.44 -17.63 21.57
CA HIS A 254 -11.59 -17.66 22.76
C HIS A 254 -10.13 -17.26 22.40
N ALA A 255 -9.61 -17.75 21.29
CA ALA A 255 -8.27 -17.38 20.82
C ALA A 255 -8.14 -15.89 20.55
N LEU A 256 -9.16 -15.28 19.92
CA LEU A 256 -9.19 -13.83 19.69
C LEU A 256 -9.27 -13.02 20.99
N ALA A 257 -10.06 -13.51 21.98
CA ALA A 257 -10.11 -12.89 23.31
C ALA A 257 -8.76 -12.97 24.03
N LEU A 258 -8.03 -14.08 23.90
CA LEU A 258 -6.68 -14.24 24.43
C LEU A 258 -5.69 -13.28 23.73
N ALA A 259 -5.76 -13.13 22.41
CA ALA A 259 -4.94 -12.18 21.67
C ALA A 259 -5.21 -10.73 22.09
N ARG A 260 -6.47 -10.35 22.29
CA ARG A 260 -6.83 -9.04 22.83
C ARG A 260 -6.21 -8.82 24.21
N ARG A 261 -6.27 -9.82 25.09
CA ARG A 261 -5.63 -9.77 26.41
C ARG A 261 -4.10 -9.60 26.33
N SER A 262 -3.44 -10.29 25.39
CA SER A 262 -2.01 -10.11 25.16
C SER A 262 -1.70 -8.66 24.75
N VAL A 263 -2.50 -8.07 23.84
CA VAL A 263 -2.34 -6.67 23.45
C VAL A 263 -2.57 -5.70 24.62
N ALA A 264 -3.59 -5.94 25.46
CA ALA A 264 -3.86 -5.12 26.63
C ALA A 264 -2.68 -5.07 27.62
N ASN A 265 -1.85 -6.13 27.66
CA ASN A 265 -0.70 -6.24 28.54
C ASN A 265 0.59 -5.62 27.97
N LEU A 266 0.60 -5.11 26.73
CA LEU A 266 1.82 -4.60 26.08
C LEU A 266 2.37 -3.30 26.70
N ASN A 267 1.57 -2.59 27.51
CA ASN A 267 1.94 -1.23 28.00
C ASN A 267 2.40 -0.31 26.84
N TRP A 268 1.69 -0.39 25.72
CA TRP A 268 2.07 0.26 24.47
C TRP A 268 1.86 1.77 24.52
N ARG A 269 2.79 2.52 23.93
CA ARG A 269 2.70 3.99 23.81
C ARG A 269 3.16 4.42 22.43
N LYS A 270 2.46 5.39 21.86
CA LYS A 270 2.92 6.13 20.68
C LYS A 270 4.14 6.96 21.05
N LEU A 271 5.12 7.01 20.15
CA LEU A 271 6.39 7.73 20.36
C LEU A 271 6.50 9.00 19.49
N GLY A 272 5.70 9.12 18.45
CA GLY A 272 5.65 10.29 17.58
C GLY A 272 4.81 11.40 18.22
N GLU A 273 5.40 12.57 18.40
CA GLU A 273 4.71 13.73 18.96
C GLU A 273 4.43 14.75 17.84
N LEU A 274 3.17 15.12 17.69
CA LEU A 274 2.71 16.21 16.84
C LEU A 274 1.76 17.12 17.62
N GLN A 275 1.81 18.42 17.35
CA GLN A 275 0.82 19.36 17.86
C GLN A 275 -0.49 19.20 17.07
N THR A 276 -1.39 18.40 17.58
CA THR A 276 -2.70 18.18 16.96
C THR A 276 -3.70 19.29 17.32
N ARG A 277 -4.76 19.41 16.54
CA ARG A 277 -5.92 20.30 16.77
C ARG A 277 -7.19 19.49 16.71
N GLU A 278 -8.31 20.09 17.14
CA GLU A 278 -9.62 19.51 16.88
C GLU A 278 -9.85 19.42 15.36
N PRO A 279 -10.27 18.27 14.85
CA PRO A 279 -10.55 18.10 13.42
C PRO A 279 -11.69 19.03 12.96
N ILE A 280 -11.47 19.68 11.81
CA ILE A 280 -12.49 20.53 11.19
C ILE A 280 -12.78 19.96 9.79
N ALA A 281 -14.06 19.74 9.48
CA ALA A 281 -14.43 19.28 8.15
C ALA A 281 -13.99 20.29 7.08
N PRO A 282 -13.58 19.85 5.88
CA PRO A 282 -13.40 20.74 4.74
C PRO A 282 -14.68 21.49 4.41
N LEU A 283 -14.58 22.66 3.79
CA LEU A 283 -15.75 23.44 3.36
C LEU A 283 -16.51 22.78 2.20
N TYR A 284 -15.84 21.90 1.47
CA TYR A 284 -16.37 21.25 0.28
C TYR A 284 -16.46 19.74 0.51
N SER A 285 -17.53 19.13 -0.02
CA SER A 285 -17.74 17.69 0.12
C SER A 285 -16.64 16.88 -0.55
N PRO A 286 -16.17 15.77 0.07
CA PRO A 286 -15.18 14.89 -0.55
C PRO A 286 -15.67 14.25 -1.85
N GLU A 287 -16.97 14.04 -2.03
CA GLU A 287 -17.57 13.50 -3.26
C GLU A 287 -17.40 14.46 -4.45
N GLU A 288 -17.22 15.77 -4.20
CA GLU A 288 -16.93 16.72 -5.29
C GLU A 288 -15.58 16.42 -5.98
N LEU A 289 -14.68 15.64 -5.36
CA LEU A 289 -13.45 15.17 -5.99
C LEU A 289 -13.72 14.42 -7.30
N TYR A 290 -14.87 13.77 -7.43
CA TYR A 290 -15.23 13.08 -8.68
C TYR A 290 -15.39 14.06 -9.85
N GLY A 291 -15.87 15.27 -9.62
CA GLY A 291 -16.04 16.29 -10.65
C GLY A 291 -14.84 17.21 -10.84
N VAL A 292 -13.89 17.23 -9.86
CA VAL A 292 -12.62 17.98 -9.95
C VAL A 292 -11.69 17.35 -10.97
N ILE A 293 -11.63 16.02 -11.02
CA ILE A 293 -10.73 15.29 -11.91
C ILE A 293 -11.33 15.23 -13.30
N CYS A 294 -10.61 15.78 -14.29
CA CYS A 294 -11.06 15.80 -15.67
C CYS A 294 -11.19 14.38 -16.24
N ALA A 295 -12.28 14.12 -16.95
CA ALA A 295 -12.51 12.85 -17.64
C ALA A 295 -11.46 12.60 -18.74
N ASP A 296 -10.98 13.67 -19.39
CA ASP A 296 -9.84 13.64 -20.30
C ASP A 296 -8.56 13.87 -19.49
N PRO A 297 -7.66 12.88 -19.38
CA PRO A 297 -6.42 13.00 -18.61
C PRO A 297 -5.43 14.05 -19.20
N LYS A 298 -5.66 14.52 -20.41
CA LYS A 298 -4.87 15.59 -21.04
C LYS A 298 -5.29 16.99 -20.58
N GLN A 299 -6.47 17.13 -19.98
CA GLN A 299 -6.94 18.41 -19.47
C GLN A 299 -6.42 18.63 -18.04
N PRO A 300 -5.72 19.75 -17.80
CA PRO A 300 -5.22 20.09 -16.47
C PRO A 300 -6.36 20.55 -15.55
N PHE A 301 -6.22 20.29 -14.27
CA PHE A 301 -7.02 20.88 -13.21
C PHE A 301 -6.10 21.55 -12.18
N ASP A 302 -6.61 22.53 -11.44
CA ASP A 302 -5.85 23.13 -10.34
C ASP A 302 -5.87 22.21 -9.13
N VAL A 303 -4.70 21.70 -8.73
CA VAL A 303 -4.58 20.76 -7.60
C VAL A 303 -5.02 21.37 -6.26
N ARG A 304 -5.14 22.69 -6.15
CA ARG A 304 -5.69 23.36 -4.96
C ARG A 304 -7.14 22.97 -4.72
N GLU A 305 -7.89 22.62 -5.78
CA GLU A 305 -9.25 22.09 -5.65
C GLU A 305 -9.27 20.73 -4.94
N VAL A 306 -8.27 19.88 -5.17
CA VAL A 306 -8.10 18.63 -4.43
C VAL A 306 -7.74 18.93 -2.97
N ILE A 307 -6.75 19.79 -2.74
CA ILE A 307 -6.29 20.16 -1.40
C ILE A 307 -7.45 20.73 -0.57
N ALA A 308 -8.28 21.61 -1.16
CA ALA A 308 -9.43 22.22 -0.49
C ALA A 308 -10.47 21.20 0.04
N ARG A 309 -10.53 19.99 -0.57
CA ARG A 309 -11.45 18.92 -0.16
C ARG A 309 -10.83 17.89 0.77
N LEU A 310 -9.53 18.06 1.08
CA LEU A 310 -8.80 17.16 1.98
C LEU A 310 -8.48 17.81 3.33
N VAL A 311 -8.13 19.10 3.34
CA VAL A 311 -7.57 19.76 4.53
C VAL A 311 -8.64 20.41 5.40
N ASP A 312 -8.36 20.52 6.68
CA ASP A 312 -9.24 21.05 7.71
C ASP A 312 -9.66 22.49 7.38
N GLY A 313 -11.00 22.72 7.34
CA GLY A 313 -11.59 24.03 7.03
C GLY A 313 -11.19 24.57 5.66
N SER A 314 -10.65 23.73 4.77
CA SER A 314 -10.05 24.14 3.48
C SER A 314 -8.95 25.22 3.64
N VAL A 315 -8.26 25.21 4.79
CA VAL A 315 -7.21 26.19 5.12
C VAL A 315 -5.85 25.68 4.72
N PHE A 316 -5.15 26.47 3.90
CA PHE A 316 -3.84 26.12 3.35
C PHE A 316 -2.90 27.30 3.40
N ASP A 317 -1.67 27.10 3.84
CA ASP A 317 -0.61 28.10 3.89
C ASP A 317 0.39 27.83 2.77
N GLU A 318 0.12 28.38 1.59
CA GLU A 318 0.91 28.12 0.39
C GLU A 318 2.29 28.77 0.44
N PHE A 319 3.32 27.94 0.35
CA PHE A 319 4.72 28.35 0.31
C PHE A 319 5.16 28.74 -1.10
N LYS A 320 5.76 29.93 -1.26
CA LYS A 320 6.26 30.44 -2.55
C LYS A 320 5.23 30.35 -3.67
N ALA A 321 4.01 30.86 -3.44
CA ALA A 321 2.89 30.75 -4.38
C ALA A 321 3.19 31.34 -5.78
N LEU A 322 4.10 32.32 -5.87
CA LEU A 322 4.46 32.99 -7.11
C LEU A 322 5.72 32.41 -7.80
N PHE A 323 6.40 31.44 -7.18
CA PHE A 323 7.61 30.83 -7.72
C PHE A 323 7.42 29.33 -7.91
N GLY A 324 7.84 28.78 -9.06
CA GLY A 324 7.69 27.36 -9.37
C GLY A 324 6.22 26.90 -9.30
N THR A 325 5.33 27.62 -9.98
CA THR A 325 3.86 27.50 -9.84
C THR A 325 3.29 26.14 -10.29
N THR A 326 4.08 25.34 -11.01
CA THR A 326 3.70 23.98 -11.42
C THR A 326 3.87 22.93 -10.32
N LEU A 327 4.40 23.32 -9.15
CA LEU A 327 4.40 22.55 -7.93
C LEU A 327 3.79 23.41 -6.81
N VAL A 328 2.68 22.98 -6.25
CA VAL A 328 2.04 23.61 -5.09
C VAL A 328 2.62 22.99 -3.82
N CYS A 329 3.17 23.82 -2.93
CA CYS A 329 3.70 23.40 -1.64
C CYS A 329 3.06 24.23 -0.53
N GLY A 330 2.71 23.63 0.60
CA GLY A 330 2.17 24.40 1.73
C GLY A 330 1.85 23.55 2.94
N PHE A 331 1.62 24.24 4.06
CA PHE A 331 1.24 23.62 5.33
C PHE A 331 -0.26 23.67 5.55
N ALA A 332 -0.80 22.61 6.13
CA ALA A 332 -2.21 22.50 6.47
C ALA A 332 -2.40 21.60 7.71
N HIS A 333 -3.65 21.35 8.07
CA HIS A 333 -4.04 20.28 8.98
C HIS A 333 -4.96 19.32 8.22
N LEU A 334 -4.82 18.05 8.51
CA LEU A 334 -5.66 16.99 7.98
C LEU A 334 -6.15 16.16 9.15
N ASN A 335 -7.45 16.20 9.41
CA ASN A 335 -8.06 15.54 10.56
C ASN A 335 -7.36 15.89 11.90
N GLY A 336 -7.01 17.17 12.06
CA GLY A 336 -6.30 17.69 13.23
C GLY A 336 -4.78 17.53 13.20
N TYR A 337 -4.22 16.68 12.35
CA TYR A 337 -2.77 16.48 12.23
C TYR A 337 -2.12 17.53 11.34
N PRO A 338 -1.01 18.16 11.76
CA PRO A 338 -0.24 19.02 10.87
C PRO A 338 0.37 18.20 9.73
N ILE A 339 0.31 18.74 8.50
CA ILE A 339 0.78 18.09 7.28
C ILE A 339 1.44 19.10 6.35
N ALA A 340 2.53 18.71 5.70
CA ALA A 340 3.20 19.48 4.65
C ALA A 340 2.90 18.82 3.30
N ILE A 341 2.23 19.54 2.40
CA ILE A 341 1.72 19.01 1.13
C ILE A 341 2.59 19.49 -0.02
N LEU A 342 3.02 18.55 -0.88
CA LEU A 342 3.58 18.81 -2.21
C LEU A 342 2.62 18.22 -3.24
N ALA A 343 2.14 19.03 -4.16
CA ALA A 343 1.14 18.62 -5.15
C ALA A 343 1.50 19.11 -6.56
N ASN A 344 1.49 18.22 -7.54
CA ASN A 344 1.75 18.61 -8.92
C ASN A 344 0.60 19.44 -9.48
N ASN A 345 0.99 20.55 -10.16
CA ASN A 345 0.08 21.44 -10.88
C ASN A 345 0.58 21.67 -12.31
N GLY A 346 1.21 20.67 -12.89
CA GLY A 346 1.83 20.70 -14.21
C GLY A 346 3.20 20.02 -14.26
N ILE A 347 3.94 20.26 -15.32
CA ILE A 347 5.28 19.72 -15.57
C ILE A 347 6.27 20.30 -14.55
N LEU A 348 7.24 19.51 -14.09
CA LEU A 348 8.29 19.97 -13.19
C LEU A 348 9.39 20.71 -13.93
N PHE A 349 9.51 22.01 -13.67
CA PHE A 349 10.61 22.87 -14.07
C PHE A 349 11.68 22.96 -12.98
N ALA A 350 12.84 23.53 -13.32
CA ALA A 350 13.95 23.68 -12.38
C ALA A 350 13.57 24.45 -11.10
N GLU A 351 12.82 25.54 -11.23
CA GLU A 351 12.32 26.35 -10.12
C GLU A 351 11.30 25.59 -9.26
N ALA A 352 10.46 24.76 -9.86
CA ALA A 352 9.54 23.90 -9.14
C ALA A 352 10.30 22.86 -8.29
N ALA A 353 11.35 22.26 -8.85
CA ALA A 353 12.21 21.32 -8.16
C ALA A 353 12.98 21.98 -6.98
N GLN A 354 13.50 23.19 -7.17
CA GLN A 354 14.14 23.97 -6.10
C GLN A 354 13.17 24.33 -4.98
N LYS A 355 11.95 24.77 -5.33
CA LYS A 355 10.87 25.04 -4.37
C LYS A 355 10.54 23.80 -3.54
N GLY A 356 10.36 22.66 -4.21
CA GLY A 356 10.03 21.38 -3.56
C GLY A 356 11.14 20.92 -2.60
N ALA A 357 12.41 20.99 -3.02
CA ALA A 357 13.54 20.64 -2.17
C ALA A 357 13.58 21.49 -0.90
N HIS A 358 13.53 22.82 -1.05
CA HIS A 358 13.51 23.75 0.08
C HIS A 358 12.32 23.50 1.01
N PHE A 359 11.13 23.23 0.46
CA PHE A 359 9.94 22.97 1.27
C PHE A 359 10.04 21.67 2.08
N ILE A 360 10.63 20.62 1.50
CA ILE A 360 10.90 19.35 2.21
C ILE A 360 11.87 19.59 3.36
N GLU A 361 12.92 20.38 3.17
CA GLU A 361 13.86 20.74 4.23
C GLU A 361 13.15 21.43 5.40
N LEU A 362 12.27 22.40 5.11
CA LEU A 362 11.46 23.09 6.13
C LEU A 362 10.53 22.13 6.88
N ALA A 363 9.85 21.22 6.17
CA ALA A 363 8.97 20.24 6.80
C ALA A 363 9.76 19.29 7.70
N CYS A 364 10.91 18.81 7.25
CA CYS A 364 11.81 17.95 8.02
C CYS A 364 12.34 18.64 9.28
N GLN A 365 12.76 19.92 9.17
CA GLN A 365 13.22 20.71 10.31
C GLN A 365 12.14 20.88 11.39
N ARG A 366 10.86 20.99 10.95
CA ARG A 366 9.69 21.15 11.82
C ARG A 366 9.10 19.83 12.32
N GLY A 367 9.62 18.68 11.88
CA GLY A 367 9.07 17.36 12.21
C GLY A 367 7.66 17.11 11.67
N ILE A 368 7.26 17.80 10.59
CA ILE A 368 5.91 17.70 10.01
C ILE A 368 5.90 16.62 8.92
N PRO A 369 4.96 15.66 8.95
CA PRO A 369 4.80 14.65 7.91
C PRO A 369 4.56 15.26 6.53
N LEU A 370 5.04 14.58 5.49
CA LEU A 370 4.94 14.98 4.10
C LEU A 370 3.83 14.20 3.37
N LEU A 371 2.97 14.90 2.65
CA LEU A 371 2.00 14.34 1.71
C LEU A 371 2.33 14.74 0.29
N PHE A 372 2.49 13.76 -0.58
CA PHE A 372 2.70 13.93 -2.01
C PHE A 372 1.43 13.57 -2.78
N LEU A 373 0.86 14.56 -3.48
CA LEU A 373 -0.25 14.36 -4.41
C LEU A 373 0.32 14.35 -5.83
N GLN A 374 0.47 13.15 -6.40
CA GLN A 374 1.10 12.97 -7.71
C GLN A 374 0.10 13.11 -8.86
N ASN A 375 0.36 14.06 -9.74
CA ASN A 375 -0.20 14.15 -11.09
C ASN A 375 0.89 14.71 -11.99
N ILE A 376 1.88 13.87 -12.33
CA ILE A 376 3.12 14.29 -12.99
C ILE A 376 3.36 13.53 -14.28
N THR A 377 3.62 14.28 -15.36
CA THR A 377 4.02 13.76 -16.67
C THR A 377 5.54 13.64 -16.83
N GLY A 378 6.31 14.31 -15.97
CA GLY A 378 7.78 14.30 -15.98
C GLY A 378 8.40 15.66 -15.67
N PHE A 379 9.74 15.68 -15.69
CA PHE A 379 10.50 16.93 -15.74
C PHE A 379 10.49 17.50 -17.15
N MET A 380 10.59 18.81 -17.26
CA MET A 380 10.67 19.49 -18.55
C MET A 380 11.95 19.10 -19.28
N VAL A 381 11.87 18.88 -20.59
CA VAL A 381 12.97 18.45 -21.45
C VAL A 381 13.26 19.51 -22.51
N GLY A 382 14.47 19.46 -23.07
CA GLY A 382 14.89 20.32 -24.17
C GLY A 382 16.17 21.12 -23.87
N GLN A 383 16.88 21.53 -24.91
CA GLN A 383 18.22 22.15 -24.82
C GLN A 383 18.28 23.30 -23.80
N LYS A 384 17.29 24.19 -23.81
CA LYS A 384 17.20 25.34 -22.89
C LYS A 384 17.15 24.87 -21.42
N TYR A 385 16.41 23.83 -21.12
CA TYR A 385 16.20 23.31 -19.76
C TYR A 385 17.40 22.51 -19.28
N GLU A 386 18.01 21.72 -20.17
CA GLU A 386 19.27 21.01 -19.87
C GLU A 386 20.40 22.03 -19.58
N ALA A 387 20.58 23.04 -20.43
CA ALA A 387 21.54 24.11 -20.19
C ALA A 387 21.22 24.92 -18.91
N GLY A 388 19.94 25.08 -18.57
CA GLY A 388 19.48 25.69 -17.33
C GLY A 388 19.66 24.81 -16.08
N GLY A 389 20.17 23.58 -16.22
CA GLY A 389 20.49 22.70 -15.11
C GLY A 389 19.30 21.92 -14.55
N ILE A 390 18.31 21.57 -15.37
CA ILE A 390 17.13 20.79 -14.93
C ILE A 390 17.53 19.48 -14.22
N ALA A 391 18.55 18.77 -14.72
CA ALA A 391 19.05 17.55 -14.10
C ALA A 391 19.60 17.82 -12.69
N LYS A 392 20.36 18.89 -12.50
CA LYS A 392 20.91 19.31 -11.21
C LYS A 392 19.81 19.69 -10.22
N HIS A 393 18.83 20.48 -10.66
CA HIS A 393 17.74 20.94 -9.81
C HIS A 393 16.73 19.83 -9.52
N GLY A 394 16.44 18.97 -10.50
CA GLY A 394 15.65 17.76 -10.29
C GLY A 394 16.29 16.83 -9.26
N ALA A 395 17.62 16.62 -9.35
CA ALA A 395 18.36 15.81 -8.39
C ALA A 395 18.28 16.36 -6.96
N LYS A 396 18.21 17.67 -6.75
CA LYS A 396 18.00 18.26 -5.41
C LYS A 396 16.66 17.81 -4.81
N LEU A 397 15.58 17.90 -5.59
CA LEU A 397 14.27 17.45 -5.14
C LEU A 397 14.28 15.95 -4.81
N VAL A 398 14.83 15.13 -5.71
CA VAL A 398 14.94 13.67 -5.50
C VAL A 398 15.78 13.34 -4.27
N THR A 399 16.89 14.06 -4.03
CA THR A 399 17.73 13.89 -2.83
C THR A 399 16.97 14.28 -1.57
N ALA A 400 16.24 15.40 -1.60
CA ALA A 400 15.43 15.83 -0.45
C ALA A 400 14.37 14.79 -0.08
N VAL A 401 13.65 14.25 -1.06
CA VAL A 401 12.67 13.18 -0.86
C VAL A 401 13.31 11.92 -0.29
N ALA A 402 14.46 11.50 -0.85
CA ALA A 402 15.16 10.27 -0.43
C ALA A 402 15.68 10.35 1.01
N CYS A 403 16.19 11.53 1.41
CA CYS A 403 16.80 11.72 2.74
C CYS A 403 15.77 12.05 3.82
N ALA A 404 14.56 12.51 3.48
CA ALA A 404 13.53 12.88 4.46
C ALA A 404 13.16 11.70 5.36
N ARG A 405 13.21 11.92 6.70
CA ARG A 405 12.91 10.92 7.74
C ARG A 405 11.54 11.11 8.38
N VAL A 406 10.94 12.28 8.23
CA VAL A 406 9.52 12.46 8.62
C VAL A 406 8.63 11.49 7.86
N PRO A 407 7.50 11.05 8.41
CA PRO A 407 6.57 10.17 7.70
C PRO A 407 6.19 10.77 6.34
N LYS A 408 6.28 9.96 5.30
CA LYS A 408 5.93 10.33 3.91
C LYS A 408 4.72 9.53 3.46
N PHE A 409 3.74 10.20 2.90
CA PHE A 409 2.53 9.59 2.33
C PHE A 409 2.40 10.03 0.88
N THR A 410 2.01 9.11 0.00
CA THR A 410 1.83 9.42 -1.42
C THR A 410 0.46 8.97 -1.89
N VAL A 411 -0.24 9.83 -2.62
CA VAL A 411 -1.45 9.49 -3.36
C VAL A 411 -1.25 9.85 -4.82
N ILE A 412 -1.32 8.88 -5.71
CA ILE A 412 -1.27 9.11 -7.15
C ILE A 412 -2.69 9.42 -7.61
N ILE A 413 -2.97 10.70 -7.86
CA ILE A 413 -4.28 11.24 -8.20
C ILE A 413 -4.52 11.35 -9.71
N GLY A 414 -3.50 11.05 -10.51
CA GLY A 414 -3.48 11.13 -11.96
C GLY A 414 -2.25 10.44 -12.53
N GLY A 415 -1.48 11.10 -13.38
CA GLY A 415 -0.25 10.56 -13.96
C GLY A 415 0.89 10.43 -12.94
N SER A 416 1.72 9.40 -13.11
CA SER A 416 2.98 9.21 -12.37
C SER A 416 4.04 8.64 -13.31
N PHE A 417 4.75 9.52 -14.02
CA PHE A 417 5.64 9.12 -15.10
C PHE A 417 7.10 9.55 -14.91
N GLY A 418 8.00 8.64 -15.29
CA GLY A 418 9.44 8.86 -15.36
C GLY A 418 10.05 9.31 -14.03
N ALA A 419 11.11 10.13 -14.10
CA ALA A 419 11.80 10.67 -12.92
C ALA A 419 10.92 11.62 -12.07
N GLY A 420 9.79 12.07 -12.59
CA GLY A 420 8.79 12.81 -11.82
C GLY A 420 8.24 11.99 -10.66
N ASN A 421 8.04 10.68 -10.86
CA ASN A 421 7.68 9.73 -9.80
C ASN A 421 8.69 9.76 -8.64
N TYR A 422 9.98 9.87 -8.94
CA TYR A 422 11.04 9.90 -7.92
C TYR A 422 11.00 11.19 -7.09
N GLY A 423 10.87 12.34 -7.76
CA GLY A 423 10.76 13.65 -7.11
C GLY A 423 9.48 13.83 -6.29
N MET A 424 8.46 13.00 -6.53
CA MET A 424 7.18 13.03 -5.84
C MET A 424 6.96 11.81 -4.93
N CYS A 425 8.04 11.20 -4.44
CA CYS A 425 8.00 10.10 -3.48
C CYS A 425 7.24 8.86 -3.98
N GLY A 426 7.65 8.32 -5.14
CA GLY A 426 7.17 7.03 -5.62
C GLY A 426 7.60 5.87 -4.72
N ARG A 427 7.17 4.65 -5.06
CA ARG A 427 7.37 3.44 -4.24
C ARG A 427 8.82 3.21 -3.80
N ALA A 428 9.79 3.46 -4.67
CA ALA A 428 11.22 3.28 -4.39
C ALA A 428 11.81 4.31 -3.40
N TYR A 429 11.05 5.33 -3.01
CA TYR A 429 11.46 6.38 -2.08
C TYR A 429 10.89 6.21 -0.68
N ASP A 430 10.47 5.01 -0.35
CA ASP A 430 10.00 4.57 0.97
C ASP A 430 8.92 5.46 1.58
N PRO A 431 7.80 5.76 0.89
CA PRO A 431 6.65 6.29 1.58
C PRO A 431 6.14 5.28 2.61
N ARG A 432 5.68 5.75 3.77
CA ARG A 432 5.00 4.90 4.76
C ARG A 432 3.85 4.16 4.10
N PHE A 433 3.09 4.89 3.26
CA PHE A 433 2.02 4.37 2.43
C PHE A 433 1.99 5.08 1.08
N LEU A 434 1.57 4.34 0.07
CA LEU A 434 1.32 4.85 -1.27
C LEU A 434 0.02 4.26 -1.79
N TRP A 435 -0.91 5.12 -2.19
CA TRP A 435 -2.18 4.72 -2.81
C TRP A 435 -2.34 5.31 -4.20
N MET A 436 -3.22 4.69 -4.98
CA MET A 436 -3.63 5.19 -6.29
C MET A 436 -5.14 5.45 -6.31
N TRP A 437 -5.55 6.47 -7.06
CA TRP A 437 -6.95 6.62 -7.44
C TRP A 437 -7.27 5.77 -8.67
N PRO A 438 -8.56 5.42 -8.94
CA PRO A 438 -8.93 4.57 -10.08
C PRO A 438 -8.55 5.13 -11.46
N ASN A 439 -8.50 6.46 -11.59
CA ASN A 439 -8.08 7.15 -12.81
C ASN A 439 -6.56 7.28 -12.96
N ALA A 440 -5.78 6.88 -11.97
CA ALA A 440 -4.33 7.04 -12.01
C ALA A 440 -3.66 6.16 -13.08
N ARG A 441 -2.50 6.61 -13.58
CA ARG A 441 -1.65 5.85 -14.50
C ARG A 441 -0.19 5.99 -14.09
N ILE A 442 0.56 4.87 -14.17
CA ILE A 442 1.97 4.82 -13.81
C ILE A 442 2.81 4.20 -14.93
N GLY A 443 4.00 4.72 -15.19
CA GLY A 443 4.93 4.17 -16.17
C GLY A 443 6.20 4.97 -16.30
N VAL A 444 7.10 4.48 -17.16
CA VAL A 444 8.34 5.19 -17.51
C VAL A 444 8.02 6.51 -18.23
N MET A 445 7.00 6.51 -19.09
CA MET A 445 6.47 7.67 -19.81
C MET A 445 5.01 7.39 -20.21
N GLY A 446 4.30 8.39 -20.71
CA GLY A 446 2.96 8.17 -21.26
C GLY A 446 3.00 7.31 -22.52
N GLY A 447 1.97 6.47 -22.75
CA GLY A 447 1.91 5.54 -23.89
C GLY A 447 2.02 6.25 -25.25
N GLU A 448 1.41 7.40 -25.40
CA GLU A 448 1.52 8.25 -26.61
C GLU A 448 2.96 8.69 -26.88
N GLN A 449 3.70 9.07 -25.85
CA GLN A 449 5.11 9.45 -25.98
C GLN A 449 5.96 8.24 -26.39
N ALA A 450 5.77 7.09 -25.75
CA ALA A 450 6.49 5.86 -26.06
C ALA A 450 6.22 5.41 -27.50
N ALA A 451 4.97 5.37 -27.92
CA ALA A 451 4.57 5.03 -29.27
C ALA A 451 5.12 6.01 -30.30
N GLY A 452 5.11 7.32 -29.98
CA GLY A 452 5.66 8.38 -30.84
C GLY A 452 7.16 8.25 -31.06
N VAL A 453 7.94 8.01 -30.00
CA VAL A 453 9.41 7.81 -30.11
C VAL A 453 9.74 6.61 -30.98
N LEU A 454 9.07 5.46 -30.77
CA LEU A 454 9.31 4.26 -31.56
C LEU A 454 8.90 4.43 -33.02
N ALA A 455 7.81 5.13 -33.31
CA ALA A 455 7.39 5.45 -34.66
C ALA A 455 8.40 6.38 -35.37
N GLN A 456 8.94 7.39 -34.67
CA GLN A 456 9.96 8.27 -35.22
C GLN A 456 11.25 7.50 -35.55
N VAL A 457 11.73 6.65 -34.67
CA VAL A 457 12.92 5.81 -34.92
C VAL A 457 12.71 4.93 -36.16
N LYS A 458 11.53 4.33 -36.31
CA LYS A 458 11.19 3.52 -37.49
C LYS A 458 11.10 4.34 -38.77
N ARG A 459 10.55 5.54 -38.72
CA ARG A 459 10.47 6.48 -39.84
C ARG A 459 11.88 6.87 -40.32
N GLU A 460 12.75 7.29 -39.40
CA GLU A 460 14.14 7.61 -39.72
C GLU A 460 14.91 6.42 -40.30
N GLN A 461 14.66 5.20 -39.80
CA GLN A 461 15.25 3.98 -40.35
C GLN A 461 14.77 3.67 -41.78
N ALA A 462 13.48 3.85 -42.05
CA ALA A 462 12.90 3.68 -43.38
C ALA A 462 13.45 4.71 -44.36
N GLU A 463 13.53 5.98 -43.97
CA GLU A 463 14.14 7.06 -44.78
C GLU A 463 15.60 6.76 -45.14
N ARG A 464 16.41 6.29 -44.19
CA ARG A 464 17.81 5.89 -44.43
C ARG A 464 17.95 4.71 -45.43
N SER A 465 16.92 3.84 -45.48
CA SER A 465 16.86 2.70 -46.41
C SER A 465 16.13 2.98 -47.72
N GLY A 466 15.73 4.24 -47.94
CA GLY A 466 15.00 4.67 -49.14
C GLY A 466 13.57 4.12 -49.23
N GLN A 467 13.00 3.71 -48.10
CA GLN A 467 11.65 3.20 -48.00
C GLN A 467 10.71 4.29 -47.42
N THR A 468 9.43 4.25 -47.82
CA THR A 468 8.37 5.08 -47.24
C THR A 468 7.71 4.35 -46.08
N PHE A 469 7.55 5.03 -44.95
CA PHE A 469 6.80 4.54 -43.79
C PHE A 469 5.42 5.19 -43.82
N SER A 470 4.37 4.41 -44.17
CA SER A 470 3.01 4.94 -44.35
C SER A 470 2.33 5.23 -42.99
N ALA A 471 1.29 6.08 -43.02
CA ALA A 471 0.47 6.39 -41.85
C ALA A 471 -0.20 5.12 -41.25
N GLU A 472 -0.60 4.17 -42.13
CA GLU A 472 -1.19 2.89 -41.72
C GLU A 472 -0.16 2.01 -41.00
N GLN A 473 1.09 1.96 -41.52
CA GLN A 473 2.20 1.26 -40.86
C GLN A 473 2.57 1.89 -39.53
N GLU A 474 2.52 3.22 -39.44
CA GLU A 474 2.73 3.94 -38.18
C GLU A 474 1.63 3.62 -37.16
N ALA A 475 0.36 3.67 -37.55
CA ALA A 475 -0.76 3.34 -36.69
C ALA A 475 -0.68 1.88 -36.20
N ALA A 476 -0.38 0.94 -37.11
CA ALA A 476 -0.20 -0.47 -36.77
C ALA A 476 0.97 -0.73 -35.80
N LEU A 477 2.04 0.08 -35.87
CA LEU A 477 3.14 0.03 -34.92
C LEU A 477 2.78 0.61 -33.56
N LYS A 478 2.02 1.73 -33.53
CA LYS A 478 1.66 2.44 -32.30
C LYS A 478 0.63 1.70 -31.46
N GLN A 479 -0.39 1.10 -32.10
CA GLN A 479 -1.53 0.53 -31.36
C GLN A 479 -1.13 -0.51 -30.31
N PRO A 480 -0.30 -1.53 -30.60
CA PRO A 480 0.11 -2.51 -29.58
C PRO A 480 0.86 -1.89 -28.40
N ILE A 481 1.60 -0.80 -28.67
CA ILE A 481 2.35 -0.09 -27.61
C ILE A 481 1.39 0.69 -26.72
N LEU A 482 0.41 1.37 -27.30
CA LEU A 482 -0.63 2.08 -26.56
C LEU A 482 -1.43 1.11 -25.68
N ASP A 483 -1.84 -0.02 -26.23
CA ASP A 483 -2.58 -1.06 -25.50
C ASP A 483 -1.75 -1.64 -24.34
N GLN A 484 -0.47 -1.88 -24.57
CA GLN A 484 0.45 -2.37 -23.53
C GLN A 484 0.60 -1.35 -22.40
N TYR A 485 0.84 -0.07 -22.73
CA TYR A 485 1.02 0.98 -21.75
C TYR A 485 -0.25 1.29 -20.96
N GLU A 486 -1.41 1.25 -21.62
CA GLU A 486 -2.70 1.40 -20.94
C GLU A 486 -2.95 0.25 -19.97
N HIS A 487 -2.70 -0.99 -20.39
CA HIS A 487 -2.86 -2.17 -19.55
C HIS A 487 -1.88 -2.15 -18.35
N GLN A 488 -0.57 -1.96 -18.62
CA GLN A 488 0.47 -2.02 -17.57
C GLN A 488 0.49 -0.78 -16.68
N GLY A 489 0.03 0.36 -17.17
CA GLY A 489 -0.09 1.61 -16.41
C GLY A 489 -1.34 1.68 -15.53
N HIS A 490 -2.29 0.76 -15.69
CA HIS A 490 -3.55 0.78 -14.98
C HIS A 490 -3.37 0.49 -13.48
N PRO A 491 -4.09 1.17 -12.56
CA PRO A 491 -3.93 0.99 -11.12
C PRO A 491 -4.21 -0.45 -10.64
N TYR A 492 -5.10 -1.19 -11.30
CA TYR A 492 -5.36 -2.60 -10.93
C TYR A 492 -4.17 -3.50 -11.27
N TYR A 493 -3.49 -3.24 -12.40
CA TYR A 493 -2.26 -3.95 -12.74
C TYR A 493 -1.13 -3.66 -11.75
N SER A 494 -0.96 -2.40 -11.37
CA SER A 494 -0.02 -1.92 -10.36
C SER A 494 -0.28 -2.56 -9.00
N SER A 495 -1.51 -2.44 -8.51
CA SER A 495 -1.91 -2.93 -7.20
C SER A 495 -1.84 -4.46 -7.09
N ALA A 496 -2.21 -5.17 -8.18
CA ALA A 496 -2.05 -6.62 -8.24
C ALA A 496 -0.61 -7.08 -8.00
N ARG A 497 0.38 -6.24 -8.32
CA ARG A 497 1.82 -6.49 -8.16
C ARG A 497 2.45 -5.82 -6.95
N LEU A 498 1.63 -5.19 -6.11
CA LEU A 498 2.05 -4.46 -4.90
C LEU A 498 3.04 -3.30 -5.21
N TRP A 499 2.82 -2.58 -6.31
CA TRP A 499 3.54 -1.34 -6.56
C TRP A 499 3.00 -0.17 -5.73
N ASP A 500 1.82 -0.36 -5.16
CA ASP A 500 1.13 0.52 -4.22
C ASP A 500 0.57 -0.30 -3.04
N ASP A 501 -0.06 0.37 -2.08
CA ASP A 501 -0.70 -0.25 -0.93
C ASP A 501 -2.23 -0.37 -1.10
N GLY A 502 -2.74 -0.02 -2.28
CA GLY A 502 -4.12 -0.20 -2.69
C GLY A 502 -4.66 0.93 -3.57
N VAL A 503 -5.73 0.62 -4.28
CA VAL A 503 -6.54 1.60 -5.01
C VAL A 503 -7.65 2.05 -4.09
N ILE A 504 -7.78 3.37 -3.89
CA ILE A 504 -8.76 3.96 -2.98
C ILE A 504 -9.76 4.84 -3.72
N ASP A 505 -10.97 4.91 -3.19
CA ASP A 505 -11.97 5.89 -3.60
C ASP A 505 -11.47 7.31 -3.28
N PRO A 506 -11.43 8.24 -4.26
CA PRO A 506 -11.02 9.63 -4.01
C PRO A 506 -11.71 10.28 -2.81
N ALA A 507 -13.00 10.02 -2.61
CA ALA A 507 -13.76 10.58 -1.49
C ALA A 507 -13.27 10.08 -0.11
N GLN A 508 -12.64 8.92 -0.04
CA GLN A 508 -12.10 8.34 1.21
C GLN A 508 -10.66 8.80 1.52
N THR A 509 -10.03 9.57 0.63
CA THR A 509 -8.60 9.93 0.74
C THR A 509 -8.27 10.60 2.08
N ARG A 510 -9.12 11.51 2.57
CA ARG A 510 -8.92 12.18 3.85
C ARG A 510 -8.89 11.21 5.03
N GLU A 511 -9.82 10.27 5.08
CA GLU A 511 -9.93 9.28 6.15
C GLU A 511 -8.77 8.30 6.13
N VAL A 512 -8.43 7.78 4.95
CA VAL A 512 -7.28 6.88 4.75
C VAL A 512 -5.99 7.53 5.20
N LEU A 513 -5.75 8.80 4.83
CA LEU A 513 -4.57 9.55 5.26
C LEU A 513 -4.56 9.79 6.76
N ALA A 514 -5.71 10.11 7.37
CA ALA A 514 -5.81 10.32 8.83
C ALA A 514 -5.43 9.05 9.60
N LEU A 515 -5.93 7.89 9.17
CA LEU A 515 -5.57 6.59 9.74
C LEU A 515 -4.07 6.28 9.58
N ALA A 516 -3.52 6.57 8.41
CA ALA A 516 -2.11 6.34 8.12
C ALA A 516 -1.19 7.25 8.95
N ILE A 517 -1.55 8.53 9.11
CA ILE A 517 -0.80 9.46 9.98
C ILE A 517 -0.85 8.98 11.43
N SER A 518 -2.03 8.61 11.92
CA SER A 518 -2.22 8.05 13.26
C SER A 518 -1.32 6.83 13.50
N ALA A 519 -1.33 5.87 12.56
CA ALA A 519 -0.49 4.69 12.61
C ALA A 519 1.02 5.03 12.61
N ALA A 520 1.43 6.00 11.78
CA ALA A 520 2.83 6.41 11.69
C ALA A 520 3.38 7.03 12.99
N LEU A 521 2.52 7.60 13.82
CA LEU A 521 2.90 8.19 15.11
C LEU A 521 3.19 7.16 16.21
N ASN A 522 3.01 5.87 15.97
CA ASN A 522 3.53 4.84 16.89
C ASN A 522 5.07 4.79 16.89
N ALA A 523 5.69 5.17 15.76
CA ALA A 523 7.13 5.36 15.67
C ALA A 523 7.55 6.81 16.03
N PRO A 524 8.75 7.03 16.55
CA PRO A 524 9.29 8.39 16.72
C PRO A 524 9.52 9.05 15.35
N ILE A 525 9.44 10.36 15.31
CA ILE A 525 9.86 11.14 14.15
C ILE A 525 11.37 11.35 14.25
N GLU A 526 12.12 10.68 13.39
CA GLU A 526 13.58 10.74 13.42
C GLU A 526 14.10 12.05 12.81
N PRO A 527 15.20 12.62 13.35
CA PRO A 527 15.83 13.78 12.77
C PRO A 527 16.40 13.47 11.38
N THR A 528 16.08 14.35 10.42
CA THR A 528 16.55 14.24 9.05
C THR A 528 17.97 14.78 8.90
N ARG A 529 18.80 14.10 8.12
CA ARG A 529 20.10 14.56 7.64
C ARG A 529 20.14 14.45 6.14
N PHE A 530 20.49 15.54 5.48
CA PHE A 530 20.61 15.57 4.01
C PHE A 530 22.07 15.29 3.59
N GLY A 531 22.23 14.63 2.45
CA GLY A 531 23.50 14.53 1.76
C GLY A 531 23.93 15.85 1.10
N VAL A 532 24.99 15.78 0.29
CA VAL A 532 25.47 16.97 -0.44
C VAL A 532 24.54 17.27 -1.62
N PHE A 533 24.00 18.47 -1.66
CA PHE A 533 23.29 18.98 -2.84
C PHE A 533 24.28 19.58 -3.83
N ARG A 534 24.18 19.19 -5.11
CA ARG A 534 24.96 19.80 -6.18
C ARG A 534 24.40 21.19 -6.49
N MET A 535 25.24 22.24 -6.46
CA MET A 535 24.86 23.63 -6.70
C MET A 535 25.02 24.05 -8.17
#